data_2752573a6ed0f1f07308447692afc970
#
_entry.id   2752573a6ed0f1f07308447692afc970
#
_cell.length_a   1.000
_cell.length_b   1.000
_cell.length_c   1.000
_cell.angle_alpha   90.00
_cell.angle_beta   90.00
_cell.angle_gamma   90.00
#
_symmetry.space_group_name_H-M   'P 1'
#
loop_
_entity.id
_entity.type
_entity.pdbx_description
1 polymer ?
#
loop_
_entity_poly.entity_id
_entity_poly.type
_entity_poly.pdbx_seq_one_letter_code
_entity_poly.pdbx_strand_id
1 'polypeptide(L)'
;MDVYEYIVVGSGAGGGTVAARLAESGKKVLVLEAGGDPMTMQGGNALTKENRLPDDYRVPAFHALSSENDAMKWDFFVRHYESDEQQKRDPKFTATYQNEEVNGVLYPRAGCLGGCTAHNAMITVYPHNADWDYIADLTGDISWRADKMRGYFQKMENCKHRPFNRLMDKLRINPSRHGWNGWLSTELALPKCALGDGDLVKVIADSAEAALLKQGEPVKRAVWQAEGLGDPNDWRLVKDDSWGIRYPPLATRNHERMGARERLLEVREKCPHNLVIEMHATVTRVLFDDNNRAIGVEYLKGERLYKAHSLPRNTSTDVRVVKASKEVIXXXXAFNTPQLLMLSGIGPRETLQKFGIPVRIDLPGVGQNLQDRYEVGVINRMNFKAWEVLKGAHYGRGDPQFKNWEESRSGVYTSNGAVLAIIKRSLEKRKLPDLFCFALLANFPGYFPGYSTLTAQHLNYLTWAILKAHTNNTAGYVTLRSADPTDTPHINFRYFDEGNDTSGEDLESVVEGIKFIRELTRELREEGLIAEEEQPGSAMQSDEELRQFVKDRAWGHHASCTCPIGNDDDPMAVLRSDFRVKGVSNLRVVDASVFPKIPGFFIVSAVYMIGEKAADVILNP
;
A
#
# COMPACT_ATOMS: atom_id res chain seq x y z
N MET A 1 -33.12 -13.17 13.29
CA MET A 1 -31.81 -13.32 12.65
C MET A 1 -31.70 -12.34 11.51
N ASP A 2 -30.77 -11.42 11.60
CA ASP A 2 -30.58 -10.48 10.51
C ASP A 2 -30.03 -11.21 9.29
N VAL A 3 -30.68 -11.01 8.17
CA VAL A 3 -30.24 -11.63 6.91
C VAL A 3 -29.49 -10.60 6.11
N TYR A 4 -28.23 -10.89 5.82
CA TYR A 4 -27.40 -10.05 4.98
C TYR A 4 -27.32 -10.62 3.57
N GLU A 5 -27.36 -9.76 2.58
CA GLU A 5 -27.14 -10.19 1.21
C GLU A 5 -25.65 -10.45 0.96
N TYR A 6 -24.81 -9.58 1.50
CA TYR A 6 -23.36 -9.64 1.30
C TYR A 6 -22.63 -9.57 2.62
N ILE A 7 -21.64 -10.42 2.78
CA ILE A 7 -20.67 -10.32 3.87
C ILE A 7 -19.33 -9.93 3.28
N VAL A 8 -18.78 -8.80 3.74
CA VAL A 8 -17.50 -8.28 3.31
C VAL A 8 -16.51 -8.53 4.44
N VAL A 9 -15.46 -9.32 4.16
CA VAL A 9 -14.48 -9.70 5.16
C VAL A 9 -13.28 -8.76 5.03
N GLY A 10 -13.15 -7.83 5.96
CA GLY A 10 -12.10 -6.83 5.96
C GLY A 10 -12.60 -5.48 5.51
N SER A 11 -12.12 -4.44 6.17
CA SER A 11 -12.56 -3.06 5.95
C SER A 11 -11.48 -2.18 5.32
N GLY A 12 -10.51 -2.79 4.67
CA GLY A 12 -9.43 -2.05 4.03
C GLY A 12 -9.85 -1.41 2.71
N ALA A 13 -8.85 -1.08 1.89
CA ALA A 13 -9.10 -0.33 0.66
C ALA A 13 -10.10 -1.04 -0.26
N GLY A 14 -9.95 -2.34 -0.45
CA GLY A 14 -10.88 -3.07 -1.32
C GLY A 14 -12.23 -3.27 -0.68
N GLY A 15 -12.24 -3.81 0.55
CA GLY A 15 -13.48 -4.14 1.24
C GLY A 15 -14.32 -2.91 1.53
N GLY A 16 -13.68 -1.84 1.97
CA GLY A 16 -14.40 -0.60 2.26
C GLY A 16 -15.07 -0.02 1.03
N THR A 17 -14.37 -0.07 -0.12
CA THR A 17 -14.93 0.47 -1.36
C THR A 17 -16.13 -0.37 -1.82
N VAL A 18 -15.98 -1.70 -1.82
CA VAL A 18 -17.07 -2.58 -2.27
C VAL A 18 -18.28 -2.45 -1.35
N ALA A 19 -18.05 -2.53 -0.04
CA ALA A 19 -19.16 -2.48 0.92
C ALA A 19 -19.94 -1.18 0.82
N ALA A 20 -19.22 -0.05 0.68
CA ALA A 20 -19.87 1.25 0.58
C ALA A 20 -20.76 1.32 -0.66
N ARG A 21 -20.26 0.88 -1.81
CA ARG A 21 -21.04 0.95 -3.05
C ARG A 21 -22.26 0.02 -2.99
N LEU A 22 -22.10 -1.18 -2.46
CA LEU A 22 -23.23 -2.10 -2.34
C LEU A 22 -24.32 -1.51 -1.43
N ALA A 23 -23.91 -0.95 -0.30
CA ALA A 23 -24.86 -0.35 0.64
C ALA A 23 -25.59 0.84 0.03
N GLU A 24 -24.85 1.70 -0.70
CA GLU A 24 -25.46 2.85 -1.37
C GLU A 24 -26.51 2.43 -2.40
N SER A 25 -26.36 1.24 -2.98
CA SER A 25 -27.31 0.74 -3.97
C SER A 25 -28.48 0.01 -3.34
N GLY A 26 -28.59 0.01 -2.02
CA GLY A 26 -29.72 -0.59 -1.31
C GLY A 26 -29.52 -2.02 -0.85
N LYS A 27 -28.34 -2.59 -1.03
CA LYS A 27 -28.09 -3.95 -0.58
C LYS A 27 -27.82 -3.98 0.93
N LYS A 28 -28.14 -5.11 1.57
CA LYS A 28 -27.83 -5.30 2.98
C LYS A 28 -26.45 -5.93 3.11
N VAL A 29 -25.54 -5.18 3.72
CA VAL A 29 -24.13 -5.52 3.76
C VAL A 29 -23.62 -5.56 5.20
N LEU A 30 -22.92 -6.63 5.55
CA LEU A 30 -22.20 -6.73 6.82
C LEU A 30 -20.70 -6.70 6.53
N VAL A 31 -20.00 -5.76 7.16
CA VAL A 31 -18.54 -5.74 7.13
C VAL A 31 -18.03 -6.34 8.43
N LEU A 32 -17.13 -7.32 8.35
CA LEU A 32 -16.49 -7.91 9.52
C LEU A 32 -15.02 -7.47 9.53
N GLU A 33 -14.63 -6.82 10.62
CA GLU A 33 -13.28 -6.30 10.79
C GLU A 33 -12.66 -6.92 12.05
N ALA A 34 -11.46 -7.50 11.88
CA ALA A 34 -10.78 -8.15 13.01
C ALA A 34 -10.37 -7.17 14.09
N GLY A 35 -9.99 -5.96 13.69
CA GLY A 35 -9.60 -4.92 14.65
C GLY A 35 -10.75 -4.04 15.07
N GLY A 36 -10.40 -2.93 15.72
CA GLY A 36 -11.37 -1.95 16.17
C GLY A 36 -11.24 -0.65 15.42
N ASP A 37 -12.04 0.33 15.82
CA ASP A 37 -11.93 1.68 15.27
C ASP A 37 -10.65 2.32 15.84
N PRO A 38 -9.84 2.97 15.00
CA PRO A 38 -8.69 3.72 15.55
C PRO A 38 -9.04 4.76 16.61
N MET A 39 -10.28 5.24 16.67
CA MET A 39 -10.69 6.04 17.82
C MET A 39 -10.44 5.26 19.10
N THR A 40 -9.78 5.91 20.04
CA THR A 40 -9.20 5.21 21.19
C THR A 40 -10.20 4.46 22.05
N MET A 41 -11.43 4.97 22.15
CA MET A 41 -12.45 4.32 22.96
C MET A 41 -13.12 3.13 22.31
N GLN A 42 -12.79 2.85 21.06
CA GLN A 42 -13.50 1.83 20.31
C GLN A 42 -12.55 0.79 19.71
N GLY A 43 -11.57 0.41 20.49
CA GLY A 43 -10.66 -0.63 20.06
C GLY A 43 -9.30 -0.14 19.65
N GLY A 44 -9.11 1.17 19.77
CA GLY A 44 -7.80 1.74 19.58
C GLY A 44 -6.98 1.60 20.86
N ASN A 45 -6.17 2.60 21.13
CA ASN A 45 -5.35 2.61 22.33
C ASN A 45 -6.19 2.94 23.56
N ALA A 46 -6.64 1.91 24.26
CA ALA A 46 -7.51 2.10 25.41
C ALA A 46 -6.84 2.85 26.56
N LEU A 47 -5.51 3.01 26.50
CA LEU A 47 -4.80 3.69 27.57
C LEU A 47 -5.15 5.17 27.66
N THR A 48 -5.47 5.79 26.53
CA THR A 48 -5.74 7.24 26.54
C THR A 48 -7.13 7.59 27.00
N LYS A 49 -8.08 6.70 26.81
CA LYS A 49 -9.49 6.92 27.15
C LYS A 49 -10.09 8.18 26.53
N GLU A 50 -9.46 8.69 25.49
CA GLU A 50 -10.00 9.83 24.75
C GLU A 50 -10.81 9.32 23.56
N ASN A 51 -12.00 9.87 23.40
CA ASN A 51 -12.88 9.43 22.31
C ASN A 51 -12.61 10.26 21.05
N ARG A 52 -11.40 10.13 20.54
CA ARG A 52 -10.99 10.82 19.33
C ARG A 52 -9.96 10.00 18.58
N LEU A 53 -9.78 10.30 17.31
CA LEU A 53 -8.72 9.66 16.54
C LEU A 53 -7.37 10.11 17.06
N PRO A 54 -6.39 9.21 17.08
CA PRO A 54 -5.03 9.61 17.43
C PRO A 54 -4.47 10.65 16.46
N ASP A 55 -3.63 11.54 16.94
CA ASP A 55 -2.92 12.46 16.06
C ASP A 55 -2.10 11.69 15.02
N ASP A 56 -1.54 10.54 15.42
CA ASP A 56 -0.76 9.71 14.50
C ASP A 56 -1.58 9.28 13.27
N TYR A 57 -2.88 9.06 13.45
CA TYR A 57 -3.77 8.74 12.34
C TYR A 57 -4.03 9.97 11.47
N ARG A 58 -4.31 11.10 12.12
CA ARG A 58 -4.87 12.28 11.46
C ARG A 58 -3.85 13.07 10.66
N VAL A 59 -2.65 13.26 11.24
CA VAL A 59 -1.64 14.20 10.69
C VAL A 59 -0.81 13.50 9.63
N PRO A 60 -0.80 14.00 8.38
CA PRO A 60 -0.10 13.29 7.31
C PRO A 60 1.37 13.01 7.62
N ALA A 61 2.09 13.94 8.25
CA ALA A 61 3.50 13.75 8.54
C ALA A 61 3.74 12.63 9.56
N PHE A 62 2.71 12.19 10.27
CA PHE A 62 2.85 11.20 11.34
C PHE A 62 2.64 9.76 10.86
N HIS A 63 2.64 9.51 9.55
CA HIS A 63 2.29 8.18 9.04
C HIS A 63 3.24 7.08 9.55
N ALA A 64 4.51 7.39 9.77
CA ALA A 64 5.42 6.40 10.35
C ALA A 64 5.01 6.04 11.77
N LEU A 65 4.62 7.05 12.55
CA LEU A 65 4.13 6.82 13.90
C LEU A 65 2.81 6.04 13.87
N SER A 66 1.97 6.32 12.88
CA SER A 66 0.71 5.60 12.71
C SER A 66 0.96 4.10 12.56
N SER A 67 1.96 3.73 11.77
CA SER A 67 2.26 2.33 11.51
C SER A 67 2.80 1.59 12.73
N GLU A 68 3.21 2.33 13.75
CA GLU A 68 3.67 1.73 15.01
C GLU A 68 2.74 2.03 16.20
N ASN A 69 1.58 2.61 15.93
CA ASN A 69 0.61 2.93 16.97
C ASN A 69 -0.24 1.70 17.27
N ASP A 70 -0.35 1.35 18.55
CA ASP A 70 -1.05 0.15 18.98
C ASP A 70 -2.53 0.14 18.59
N ALA A 71 -3.12 1.31 18.33
CA ALA A 71 -4.52 1.37 17.90
C ALA A 71 -4.70 0.82 16.49
N MET A 72 -3.61 0.71 15.73
CA MET A 72 -3.73 0.43 14.31
C MET A 72 -2.86 -0.73 13.84
N LYS A 73 -1.70 -0.94 14.45
CA LYS A 73 -0.69 -1.80 13.85
C LYS A 73 -0.96 -3.30 13.99
N TRP A 74 -0.56 -4.02 12.96
CA TRP A 74 -0.29 -5.44 12.96
C TRP A 74 1.16 -5.61 12.56
N ASP A 75 1.92 -6.35 13.34
CA ASP A 75 3.35 -6.57 13.12
C ASP A 75 3.55 -7.95 12.52
N PHE A 76 3.67 -7.99 11.19
CA PHE A 76 4.11 -9.21 10.52
C PHE A 76 5.63 -9.19 10.43
N PHE A 77 6.24 -10.37 10.52
CA PHE A 77 7.66 -10.55 10.27
C PHE A 77 7.80 -11.54 9.12
N VAL A 78 8.40 -11.08 8.04
CA VAL A 78 8.45 -11.84 6.79
C VAL A 78 9.88 -12.23 6.47
N ARG A 79 10.02 -13.25 5.62
CA ARG A 79 11.32 -13.63 5.10
C ARG A 79 11.48 -13.01 3.71
N HIS A 80 12.70 -12.56 3.44
CA HIS A 80 13.11 -12.22 2.09
C HIS A 80 13.87 -13.38 1.46
N TYR A 81 14.44 -14.26 2.28
CA TYR A 81 15.26 -15.38 1.84
C TYR A 81 15.01 -16.61 2.71
N GLU A 82 15.09 -17.78 2.10
CA GLU A 82 15.10 -19.03 2.82
C GLU A 82 16.42 -19.20 3.59
N SER A 83 17.52 -18.78 2.97
CA SER A 83 18.85 -18.85 3.58
C SER A 83 18.93 -17.94 4.80
N ASP A 84 19.19 -18.52 5.97
CA ASP A 84 19.40 -17.75 7.19
C ASP A 84 20.64 -16.86 7.07
N GLU A 85 21.71 -17.38 6.43
CA GLU A 85 22.93 -16.61 6.28
C GLU A 85 22.66 -15.30 5.53
N GLN A 86 21.98 -15.37 4.40
CA GLN A 86 21.68 -14.17 3.63
C GLN A 86 20.67 -13.30 4.37
N GLN A 87 19.64 -13.90 4.96
CA GLN A 87 18.59 -13.12 5.64
C GLN A 87 19.17 -12.30 6.79
N LYS A 88 20.10 -12.88 7.54
CA LYS A 88 20.67 -12.22 8.71
C LYS A 88 21.67 -11.13 8.36
N ARG A 89 22.06 -11.03 7.09
CA ARG A 89 22.89 -9.90 6.64
C ARG A 89 22.13 -8.58 6.65
N ASP A 90 20.80 -8.64 6.64
CA ASP A 90 19.96 -7.43 6.71
C ASP A 90 19.96 -6.93 8.16
N PRO A 91 20.43 -5.71 8.44
CA PRO A 91 20.42 -5.22 9.81
C PRO A 91 19.03 -5.01 10.38
N LYS A 92 17.98 -5.06 9.55
CA LYS A 92 16.61 -4.99 10.02
C LYS A 92 16.07 -6.34 10.48
N PHE A 93 16.85 -7.43 10.30
CA PHE A 93 16.43 -8.75 10.74
C PHE A 93 16.18 -8.74 12.26
N THR A 94 15.06 -9.30 12.64
CA THR A 94 14.64 -9.39 14.05
C THR A 94 14.45 -10.86 14.38
N ALA A 95 15.23 -11.36 15.35
CA ALA A 95 15.12 -12.76 15.77
C ALA A 95 13.95 -12.96 16.72
N THR A 96 13.83 -12.08 17.71
CA THR A 96 12.75 -12.16 18.70
C THR A 96 12.09 -10.80 18.86
N TYR A 97 10.81 -10.81 19.13
CA TYR A 97 10.03 -9.59 19.32
C TYR A 97 8.97 -9.87 20.38
N GLN A 98 9.01 -9.09 21.46
CA GLN A 98 8.07 -9.26 22.57
C GLN A 98 8.03 -10.72 23.06
N ASN A 99 9.22 -11.28 23.22
CA ASN A 99 9.44 -12.63 23.79
C ASN A 99 8.97 -13.77 22.87
N GLU A 100 8.77 -13.49 21.60
CA GLU A 100 8.43 -14.53 20.62
C GLU A 100 9.48 -14.58 19.51
N GLU A 101 9.74 -15.77 19.02
CA GLU A 101 10.61 -15.93 17.84
C GLU A 101 9.88 -15.46 16.61
N VAL A 102 10.46 -14.50 15.90
CA VAL A 102 9.85 -13.98 14.67
C VAL A 102 10.74 -14.20 13.45
N ASN A 103 12.05 -14.20 13.61
CA ASN A 103 13.04 -14.59 12.61
C ASN A 103 12.74 -14.00 11.21
N GLY A 104 12.55 -12.70 11.16
CA GLY A 104 12.23 -12.04 9.89
C GLY A 104 12.42 -10.56 9.96
N VAL A 105 11.90 -9.88 8.96
CA VAL A 105 11.96 -8.42 8.84
C VAL A 105 10.54 -7.88 9.04
N LEU A 106 10.42 -6.82 9.82
CA LEU A 106 9.12 -6.21 10.09
C LEU A 106 8.46 -5.74 8.79
N TYR A 107 7.19 -6.10 8.65
CA TYR A 107 6.37 -5.72 7.50
C TYR A 107 5.07 -5.13 8.03
N PRO A 108 5.00 -3.81 8.22
CA PRO A 108 3.83 -3.22 8.88
C PRO A 108 2.56 -3.39 8.08
N ARG A 109 1.52 -3.83 8.78
CA ARG A 109 0.15 -3.86 8.26
C ARG A 109 -0.73 -3.22 9.32
N ALA A 110 -2.00 -3.03 9.01
CA ALA A 110 -2.92 -2.48 9.98
C ALA A 110 -4.07 -3.45 10.23
N GLY A 111 -4.39 -3.65 11.51
CA GLY A 111 -5.53 -4.45 11.93
C GLY A 111 -6.56 -3.56 12.61
N CYS A 112 -7.24 -2.75 11.83
CA CYS A 112 -8.21 -1.81 12.34
C CYS A 112 -9.18 -1.42 11.24
N LEU A 113 -10.24 -0.73 11.62
CA LEU A 113 -11.21 -0.19 10.65
C LEU A 113 -10.47 0.73 9.67
N GLY A 114 -10.61 0.43 8.39
CA GLY A 114 -9.88 1.12 7.33
C GLY A 114 -8.70 0.34 6.79
N GLY A 115 -8.27 -0.71 7.50
CA GLY A 115 -7.13 -1.48 7.06
C GLY A 115 -5.89 -0.62 6.90
N CYS A 116 -5.04 -0.96 5.95
CA CYS A 116 -3.77 -0.24 5.79
C CYS A 116 -3.93 1.20 5.32
N THR A 117 -5.13 1.63 4.90
CA THR A 117 -5.34 3.05 4.64
C THR A 117 -5.26 3.88 5.93
N ALA A 118 -5.34 3.22 7.10
CA ALA A 118 -5.22 3.91 8.39
C ALA A 118 -3.79 4.30 8.73
N HIS A 119 -2.78 3.70 8.08
CA HIS A 119 -1.40 4.01 8.44
C HIS A 119 -0.47 4.20 7.24
N ASN A 120 -0.97 4.13 6.02
CA ASN A 120 -0.13 4.31 4.84
C ASN A 120 0.33 5.77 4.72
N ALA A 121 1.24 6.02 3.80
CA ALA A 121 1.76 7.37 3.56
C ALA A 121 0.85 8.19 2.65
N MET A 122 -0.33 7.70 2.33
CA MET A 122 -1.40 8.41 1.61
C MET A 122 -1.07 8.75 0.16
N ILE A 123 0.06 8.31 -0.36
CA ILE A 123 0.44 8.60 -1.74
C ILE A 123 -0.57 7.96 -2.70
N THR A 124 -1.10 8.77 -3.59
CA THR A 124 -2.17 8.34 -4.50
C THR A 124 -1.70 8.55 -5.94
N VAL A 125 -1.17 7.48 -6.54
CA VAL A 125 -0.64 7.52 -7.91
C VAL A 125 -1.35 6.43 -8.70
N TYR A 126 -1.92 6.84 -9.84
CA TYR A 126 -2.57 5.93 -10.77
C TYR A 126 -1.55 4.91 -11.29
N PRO A 127 -1.92 3.63 -11.44
CA PRO A 127 -0.99 2.66 -12.01
C PRO A 127 -0.76 2.93 -13.50
N HIS A 128 -0.03 2.07 -14.18
CA HIS A 128 0.20 2.23 -15.62
C HIS A 128 -0.95 1.61 -16.41
N ASN A 129 -1.26 2.19 -17.54
CA ASN A 129 -2.29 1.64 -18.42
C ASN A 129 -1.96 0.21 -18.85
N ALA A 130 -0.68 -0.08 -19.02
CA ALA A 130 -0.24 -1.44 -19.37
C ALA A 130 -0.64 -2.47 -18.31
N ASP A 131 -0.74 -2.06 -17.06
CA ASP A 131 -1.15 -2.99 -16.00
C ASP A 131 -2.57 -3.51 -16.22
N TRP A 132 -3.47 -2.60 -16.60
CA TRP A 132 -4.86 -2.96 -16.86
C TRP A 132 -5.00 -3.73 -18.18
N ASP A 133 -4.33 -3.24 -19.21
CA ASP A 133 -4.37 -3.91 -20.52
C ASP A 133 -3.83 -5.33 -20.43
N TYR A 134 -2.84 -5.56 -19.55
CA TYR A 134 -2.31 -6.89 -19.34
C TYR A 134 -3.41 -7.86 -18.85
N ILE A 135 -4.25 -7.41 -17.91
CA ILE A 135 -5.34 -8.26 -17.42
C ILE A 135 -6.36 -8.51 -18.52
N ALA A 136 -6.68 -7.48 -19.30
CA ALA A 136 -7.60 -7.65 -20.43
C ALA A 136 -7.08 -8.68 -21.43
N ASP A 137 -5.80 -8.59 -21.77
CA ASP A 137 -5.19 -9.53 -22.71
C ASP A 137 -5.14 -10.94 -22.14
N LEU A 138 -4.79 -11.06 -20.85
CA LEU A 138 -4.67 -12.35 -20.19
C LEU A 138 -6.00 -13.09 -20.13
N THR A 139 -7.08 -12.38 -19.86
CA THR A 139 -8.40 -12.99 -19.61
C THR A 139 -9.33 -12.92 -20.81
N GLY A 140 -9.04 -12.06 -21.79
CA GLY A 140 -9.98 -11.79 -22.86
C GLY A 140 -11.15 -10.89 -22.47
N ASP A 141 -11.14 -10.38 -21.25
CA ASP A 141 -12.22 -9.54 -20.73
C ASP A 141 -11.88 -8.07 -21.00
N ILE A 142 -12.52 -7.50 -22.02
CA ILE A 142 -12.20 -6.13 -22.46
C ILE A 142 -12.64 -5.06 -21.46
N SER A 143 -13.46 -5.42 -20.46
CA SER A 143 -13.82 -4.44 -19.42
C SER A 143 -12.61 -4.01 -18.60
N TRP A 144 -11.50 -4.76 -18.68
CA TRP A 144 -10.26 -4.40 -18.01
C TRP A 144 -9.37 -3.45 -18.80
N ARG A 145 -9.74 -3.10 -20.04
CA ARG A 145 -8.93 -2.15 -20.81
C ARG A 145 -8.73 -0.85 -20.05
N ALA A 146 -7.55 -0.28 -20.22
CA ALA A 146 -7.14 0.88 -19.42
C ALA A 146 -8.09 2.07 -19.53
N ASP A 147 -8.60 2.34 -20.74
CA ASP A 147 -9.51 3.47 -20.91
C ASP A 147 -10.81 3.27 -20.13
N LYS A 148 -11.26 2.02 -19.97
CA LYS A 148 -12.45 1.72 -19.18
C LYS A 148 -12.13 1.75 -17.69
N MET A 149 -10.99 1.19 -17.30
CA MET A 149 -10.56 1.22 -15.90
C MET A 149 -10.37 2.65 -15.41
N ARG A 150 -9.87 3.55 -16.27
CA ARG A 150 -9.73 4.95 -15.88
C ARG A 150 -11.05 5.54 -15.37
N GLY A 151 -12.17 5.08 -15.91
CA GLY A 151 -13.48 5.53 -15.43
C GLY A 151 -13.68 5.27 -13.95
N TYR A 152 -13.14 4.17 -13.44
CA TYR A 152 -13.24 3.88 -12.01
C TYR A 152 -12.37 4.82 -11.18
N PHE A 153 -11.20 5.22 -11.71
CA PHE A 153 -10.40 6.24 -11.05
C PHE A 153 -11.16 7.56 -10.97
N GLN A 154 -11.79 7.96 -12.07
CA GLN A 154 -12.60 9.18 -12.09
C GLN A 154 -13.77 9.09 -11.09
N LYS A 155 -14.37 7.90 -10.99
CA LYS A 155 -15.53 7.70 -10.10
C LYS A 155 -15.15 7.87 -8.64
N MET A 156 -13.97 7.42 -8.25
CA MET A 156 -13.57 7.47 -6.84
C MET A 156 -12.95 8.80 -6.44
N GLU A 157 -12.36 9.53 -7.38
CA GLU A 157 -11.52 10.68 -7.06
C GLU A 157 -12.31 11.97 -6.91
N ASN A 158 -11.89 12.78 -5.93
CA ASN A 158 -12.28 14.18 -5.80
C ASN A 158 -11.00 14.98 -5.76
N CYS A 159 -10.53 15.37 -6.96
CA CYS A 159 -9.22 15.98 -7.12
C CYS A 159 -9.27 17.45 -6.70
N LYS A 160 -8.43 17.81 -5.73
CA LYS A 160 -8.38 19.16 -5.18
C LYS A 160 -7.13 19.92 -5.58
N HIS A 161 -6.22 19.28 -6.33
CA HIS A 161 -4.92 19.90 -6.62
C HIS A 161 -4.79 20.40 -8.06
N ARG A 162 -5.88 20.40 -8.82
CA ARG A 162 -5.90 20.90 -10.20
C ARG A 162 -7.10 21.83 -10.40
N PRO A 163 -7.10 23.00 -9.76
CA PRO A 163 -8.29 23.86 -9.77
C PRO A 163 -8.67 24.39 -11.17
N PHE A 164 -7.69 24.65 -12.03
CA PHE A 164 -8.00 25.08 -13.39
C PHE A 164 -8.71 23.97 -14.18
N ASN A 165 -8.23 22.75 -14.05
CA ASN A 165 -8.85 21.63 -14.73
C ASN A 165 -10.22 21.30 -14.18
N ARG A 166 -10.43 21.53 -12.88
CA ARG A 166 -11.76 21.39 -12.28
C ARG A 166 -12.73 22.42 -12.89
N LEU A 167 -12.26 23.64 -13.09
CA LEU A 167 -13.08 24.65 -13.74
C LEU A 167 -13.41 24.27 -15.18
N MET A 168 -12.42 23.75 -15.92
CA MET A 168 -12.64 23.28 -17.29
C MET A 168 -13.70 22.18 -17.36
N ASP A 169 -13.75 21.32 -16.34
CA ASP A 169 -14.73 20.24 -16.33
C ASP A 169 -16.17 20.79 -16.31
N LYS A 170 -16.38 21.94 -15.70
CA LYS A 170 -17.69 22.57 -15.71
C LYS A 170 -18.12 22.93 -17.13
N LEU A 171 -17.17 23.11 -18.03
CA LEU A 171 -17.44 23.36 -19.44
C LEU A 171 -17.41 22.07 -20.25
N ARG A 172 -17.41 20.92 -19.57
CA ARG A 172 -17.39 19.57 -20.16
C ARG A 172 -16.11 19.30 -20.94
N ILE A 173 -15.01 19.88 -20.47
CA ILE A 173 -13.68 19.67 -21.03
C ILE A 173 -12.81 19.07 -19.95
N ASN A 174 -12.45 17.79 -20.07
CA ASN A 174 -11.68 17.11 -19.03
C ASN A 174 -10.53 16.29 -19.65
N PRO A 175 -9.51 16.97 -20.19
CA PRO A 175 -8.40 16.23 -20.81
C PRO A 175 -7.52 15.48 -19.80
N SER A 176 -7.49 15.93 -18.56
CA SER A 176 -6.72 15.26 -17.53
C SER A 176 -7.38 13.97 -17.05
N ARG A 177 -8.67 13.81 -17.32
CA ARG A 177 -9.48 12.69 -16.85
C ARG A 177 -9.35 12.45 -15.36
N HIS A 178 -9.20 13.52 -14.58
CA HIS A 178 -9.37 13.44 -13.13
C HIS A 178 -10.85 13.26 -12.79
N GLY A 179 -11.10 12.72 -11.61
CA GLY A 179 -12.44 12.75 -11.03
C GLY A 179 -12.57 13.97 -10.12
N TRP A 180 -13.78 14.54 -10.09
CA TRP A 180 -13.99 15.80 -9.37
C TRP A 180 -15.02 15.67 -8.26
N ASN A 181 -15.82 14.61 -8.27
CA ASN A 181 -16.95 14.47 -7.36
C ASN A 181 -16.97 13.15 -6.60
N GLY A 182 -15.87 12.44 -6.60
CA GLY A 182 -15.79 11.16 -5.91
C GLY A 182 -15.64 11.29 -4.40
N TRP A 183 -15.55 10.16 -3.76
CA TRP A 183 -15.47 10.14 -2.29
C TRP A 183 -14.04 10.33 -1.77
N LEU A 184 -13.03 10.07 -2.57
CA LEU A 184 -11.63 10.12 -2.13
C LEU A 184 -11.03 11.47 -2.48
N SER A 185 -10.93 12.34 -1.49
CA SER A 185 -10.30 13.64 -1.67
C SER A 185 -8.79 13.46 -1.83
N THR A 186 -8.24 14.04 -2.89
CA THR A 186 -6.80 14.04 -3.12
C THR A 186 -6.30 15.48 -3.16
N GLU A 187 -5.25 15.73 -2.42
CA GLU A 187 -4.70 17.07 -2.24
C GLU A 187 -3.19 17.03 -2.47
N LEU A 188 -2.63 18.20 -2.70
CA LEU A 188 -1.21 18.39 -2.69
C LEU A 188 -0.82 18.97 -1.35
N ALA A 189 0.19 18.42 -0.72
CA ALA A 189 0.78 19.06 0.45
C ALA A 189 1.19 20.47 0.06
N LEU A 190 1.01 21.42 0.94
CA LEU A 190 1.18 22.83 0.56
C LEU A 190 2.64 23.10 0.20
N PRO A 191 2.94 23.33 -1.07
CA PRO A 191 4.33 23.40 -1.52
C PRO A 191 5.10 24.55 -0.92
N LYS A 192 4.41 25.64 -0.62
CA LYS A 192 5.06 26.82 -0.04
C LYS A 192 5.72 26.50 1.29
N CYS A 193 5.15 25.56 2.03
CA CYS A 193 5.72 25.20 3.33
C CYS A 193 6.85 24.20 3.19
N ALA A 194 6.80 23.36 2.18
CA ALA A 194 7.83 22.37 1.95
C ALA A 194 8.97 22.93 1.11
N LEU A 195 8.64 23.82 0.16
CA LEU A 195 9.61 24.34 -0.79
C LEU A 195 9.97 25.80 -0.58
N GLY A 196 9.12 26.54 0.12
CA GLY A 196 9.18 27.98 0.11
C GLY A 196 10.29 28.61 0.93
N ASP A 197 10.61 27.99 2.05
CA ASP A 197 11.62 28.55 2.94
C ASP A 197 12.97 27.92 2.75
N GLY A 198 13.02 26.89 2.00
CA GLY A 198 14.22 26.13 1.92
C GLY A 198 14.95 26.34 0.62
N ASP A 199 15.96 27.17 0.63
CA ASP A 199 16.85 27.21 -0.50
C ASP A 199 17.35 25.81 -0.83
N LEU A 200 17.53 24.98 0.19
CA LEU A 200 18.06 23.63 -0.02
C LEU A 200 17.05 22.72 -0.70
N VAL A 201 15.77 22.84 -0.39
CA VAL A 201 14.77 22.01 -1.08
C VAL A 201 14.68 22.42 -2.55
N LYS A 202 14.79 23.73 -2.82
CA LYS A 202 14.86 24.20 -4.19
C LYS A 202 16.11 23.66 -4.89
N VAL A 203 17.23 23.62 -4.19
CA VAL A 203 18.47 23.06 -4.75
C VAL A 203 18.30 21.58 -5.06
N ILE A 204 17.59 20.83 -4.22
CA ILE A 204 17.30 19.43 -4.51
C ILE A 204 16.52 19.30 -5.80
N ALA A 205 15.49 20.13 -5.99
CA ALA A 205 14.70 20.11 -7.21
C ALA A 205 15.52 20.48 -8.43
N ASP A 206 16.36 21.51 -8.31
CA ASP A 206 17.23 21.93 -9.40
C ASP A 206 18.24 20.85 -9.76
N SER A 207 18.78 20.17 -8.76
CA SER A 207 19.72 19.07 -8.98
C SER A 207 19.06 17.90 -9.69
N ALA A 208 17.83 17.61 -9.32
CA ALA A 208 17.06 16.55 -9.98
C ALA A 208 16.82 16.88 -11.45
N GLU A 209 16.47 18.13 -11.72
CA GLU A 209 16.27 18.59 -13.10
C GLU A 209 17.56 18.47 -13.91
N ALA A 210 18.67 18.92 -13.35
CA ALA A 210 19.96 18.85 -14.04
C ALA A 210 20.38 17.41 -14.33
N ALA A 211 20.15 16.50 -13.38
CA ALA A 211 20.51 15.10 -13.56
C ALA A 211 19.68 14.45 -14.67
N LEU A 212 18.38 14.78 -14.76
CA LEU A 212 17.54 14.25 -15.82
C LEU A 212 17.98 14.77 -17.19
N LEU A 213 18.33 16.05 -17.28
CA LEU A 213 18.84 16.61 -18.52
C LEU A 213 20.13 15.94 -18.97
N LYS A 214 21.02 15.69 -18.01
CA LYS A 214 22.29 15.04 -18.31
C LYS A 214 22.10 13.63 -18.85
N GLN A 215 21.04 12.96 -18.43
CA GLN A 215 20.74 11.63 -18.92
C GLN A 215 19.91 11.63 -20.20
N GLY A 216 19.70 12.80 -20.80
CA GLY A 216 19.03 12.89 -22.08
C GLY A 216 17.52 12.83 -22.02
N GLU A 217 16.94 13.14 -20.88
CA GLU A 217 15.49 13.15 -20.76
C GLU A 217 14.87 14.28 -21.59
N PRO A 218 13.72 14.04 -22.21
CA PRO A 218 13.07 15.11 -22.99
C PRO A 218 12.71 16.30 -22.09
N VAL A 219 12.93 17.49 -22.60
CA VAL A 219 12.67 18.71 -21.86
C VAL A 219 11.29 19.25 -22.22
N LYS A 220 10.27 18.73 -21.58
CA LYS A 220 8.95 19.35 -21.63
C LYS A 220 8.65 20.06 -20.32
N ARG A 221 9.69 20.31 -19.56
CA ARG A 221 9.54 20.74 -18.18
C ARG A 221 8.97 22.13 -18.01
N ALA A 222 9.36 23.05 -18.87
CA ALA A 222 8.84 24.40 -18.77
C ALA A 222 7.32 24.40 -18.94
N VAL A 223 6.82 23.57 -19.84
CA VAL A 223 5.38 23.41 -20.03
C VAL A 223 4.74 22.77 -18.80
N TRP A 224 5.38 21.73 -18.28
CA TRP A 224 4.85 21.05 -17.10
C TRP A 224 4.76 22.00 -15.91
N GLN A 225 5.82 22.77 -15.68
CA GLN A 225 5.85 23.69 -14.55
C GLN A 225 4.80 24.79 -14.72
N ALA A 226 4.66 25.30 -15.94
CA ALA A 226 3.70 26.36 -16.21
C ALA A 226 2.25 25.89 -16.04
N GLU A 227 1.98 24.63 -16.37
CA GLU A 227 0.62 24.10 -16.31
C GLU A 227 0.37 23.22 -15.10
N GLY A 228 1.36 23.05 -14.22
CA GLY A 228 1.22 22.15 -13.09
C GLY A 228 1.23 20.69 -13.48
N LEU A 229 1.90 20.37 -14.57
CA LEU A 229 1.90 19.02 -15.12
C LEU A 229 2.91 18.07 -14.46
N GLY A 230 3.42 18.42 -13.27
CA GLY A 230 4.13 17.46 -12.44
C GLY A 230 3.19 16.46 -11.77
N ASP A 231 1.98 16.37 -12.23
CA ASP A 231 0.91 15.54 -11.68
C ASP A 231 1.00 14.13 -12.29
N PRO A 232 1.35 13.11 -11.50
CA PRO A 232 1.50 11.76 -12.05
C PRO A 232 0.18 11.14 -12.51
N ASN A 233 -0.95 11.74 -12.15
CA ASN A 233 -2.26 11.18 -12.43
C ASN A 233 -2.96 11.84 -13.62
N ASP A 234 -2.34 12.83 -14.24
CA ASP A 234 -2.92 13.48 -15.43
C ASP A 234 -2.93 12.48 -16.59
N TRP A 235 -4.12 12.25 -17.16
CA TRP A 235 -4.28 11.25 -18.21
C TRP A 235 -3.34 11.47 -19.39
N ARG A 236 -3.06 12.72 -19.71
CA ARG A 236 -2.18 13.03 -20.83
C ARG A 236 -0.76 12.52 -20.61
N LEU A 237 -0.29 12.55 -19.34
CA LEU A 237 1.02 11.99 -19.00
C LEU A 237 0.96 10.47 -18.84
N VAL A 238 -0.14 9.98 -18.27
CA VAL A 238 -0.32 8.54 -18.04
C VAL A 238 -0.32 7.76 -19.34
N LYS A 239 -1.08 8.22 -20.35
CA LYS A 239 -1.20 7.46 -21.59
C LYS A 239 0.08 7.47 -22.42
N ASP A 240 0.97 8.42 -22.15
CA ASP A 240 2.26 8.49 -22.83
C ASP A 240 3.38 7.79 -22.05
N ASP A 241 3.04 7.18 -20.90
CA ASP A 241 4.04 6.57 -20.01
C ASP A 241 5.18 7.54 -19.74
N SER A 242 4.82 8.80 -19.49
CA SER A 242 5.80 9.86 -19.36
C SER A 242 6.60 9.74 -18.08
N TRP A 243 7.78 10.36 -18.07
CA TRP A 243 8.69 10.32 -16.95
C TRP A 243 9.25 11.70 -16.69
N GLY A 244 9.88 11.88 -15.53
CA GLY A 244 10.37 13.18 -15.11
C GLY A 244 10.01 13.50 -13.68
N ILE A 245 10.06 14.77 -13.33
CA ILE A 245 9.79 15.24 -11.97
C ILE A 245 8.28 15.27 -11.73
N ARG A 246 7.87 14.76 -10.58
CA ARG A 246 6.46 14.68 -10.21
C ARG A 246 6.29 15.09 -8.76
N TYR A 247 5.10 15.57 -8.42
CA TYR A 247 4.72 15.71 -7.02
C TYR A 247 3.84 14.52 -6.63
N PRO A 248 3.86 14.08 -5.37
CA PRO A 248 3.01 12.97 -4.94
C PRO A 248 1.71 13.48 -4.35
N PRO A 249 0.57 13.31 -5.05
CA PRO A 249 -0.72 13.67 -4.45
C PRO A 249 -1.04 12.75 -3.28
N LEU A 250 -1.72 13.28 -2.27
CA LEU A 250 -2.04 12.55 -1.06
C LEU A 250 -3.54 12.38 -0.90
N ALA A 251 -3.94 11.23 -0.37
CA ALA A 251 -5.34 10.97 -0.01
C ALA A 251 -5.63 11.64 1.33
N THR A 252 -5.93 12.92 1.27
CA THR A 252 -6.26 13.74 2.44
C THR A 252 -7.46 14.61 2.13
N ARG A 253 -8.15 15.01 3.17
CA ARG A 253 -9.27 15.97 3.09
C ARG A 253 -9.03 17.02 4.15
N ASN A 254 -8.91 18.26 3.71
CA ASN A 254 -8.50 19.36 4.58
C ASN A 254 -7.19 19.01 5.31
N HIS A 255 -6.29 18.41 4.56
CA HIS A 255 -4.94 18.02 5.03
C HIS A 255 -4.99 17.10 6.26
N GLU A 256 -5.97 16.22 6.28
CA GLU A 256 -6.13 15.17 7.28
C GLU A 256 -6.38 13.86 6.55
N ARG A 257 -5.82 12.76 7.04
CA ARG A 257 -5.92 11.44 6.39
C ARG A 257 -7.36 11.14 5.97
N MET A 258 -7.51 10.62 4.73
CA MET A 258 -8.77 10.17 4.18
C MET A 258 -8.58 8.76 3.63
N GLY A 259 -9.43 7.84 4.05
CA GLY A 259 -9.30 6.47 3.56
C GLY A 259 -10.59 5.69 3.70
N ALA A 260 -10.44 4.36 3.70
CA ALA A 260 -11.59 3.46 3.72
C ALA A 260 -12.45 3.63 4.97
N ARG A 261 -11.82 3.96 6.11
CA ARG A 261 -12.58 4.18 7.35
C ARG A 261 -13.60 5.29 7.17
N GLU A 262 -13.16 6.44 6.66
CA GLU A 262 -14.04 7.58 6.47
C GLU A 262 -15.15 7.26 5.48
N ARG A 263 -14.80 6.55 4.40
CA ARG A 263 -15.79 6.14 3.41
C ARG A 263 -16.88 5.28 4.04
N LEU A 264 -16.48 4.27 4.80
CA LEU A 264 -17.44 3.35 5.42
C LEU A 264 -18.33 4.07 6.43
N LEU A 265 -17.74 4.92 7.28
CA LEU A 265 -18.51 5.62 8.30
C LEU A 265 -19.51 6.59 7.68
N GLU A 266 -19.11 7.28 6.61
CA GLU A 266 -20.02 8.21 5.94
C GLU A 266 -21.19 7.46 5.29
N VAL A 267 -20.92 6.33 4.67
CA VAL A 267 -22.00 5.55 4.05
C VAL A 267 -22.89 4.92 5.12
N ARG A 268 -22.31 4.43 6.21
CA ARG A 268 -23.13 3.89 7.32
C ARG A 268 -24.09 4.95 7.87
N GLU A 269 -23.62 6.19 7.97
CA GLU A 269 -24.48 7.28 8.47
C GLU A 269 -25.63 7.56 7.49
N LYS A 270 -25.34 7.53 6.18
CA LYS A 270 -26.37 7.78 5.16
C LYS A 270 -27.32 6.61 5.00
N CYS A 271 -26.84 5.39 5.15
CA CYS A 271 -27.59 4.19 4.86
C CYS A 271 -27.51 3.22 6.05
N PRO A 272 -27.99 3.62 7.22
CA PRO A 272 -27.79 2.80 8.42
C PRO A 272 -28.50 1.45 8.39
N HIS A 273 -29.52 1.31 7.56
CA HIS A 273 -30.21 0.03 7.43
C HIS A 273 -29.55 -0.90 6.41
N ASN A 274 -28.59 -0.38 5.67
CA ASN A 274 -27.93 -1.15 4.61
C ASN A 274 -26.51 -1.55 4.95
N LEU A 275 -25.84 -0.81 5.81
CA LEU A 275 -24.44 -1.08 6.13
C LEU A 275 -24.27 -1.27 7.64
N VAL A 276 -23.87 -2.48 8.02
CA VAL A 276 -23.53 -2.82 9.39
C VAL A 276 -22.04 -3.15 9.43
N ILE A 277 -21.34 -2.59 10.40
CA ILE A 277 -19.91 -2.86 10.58
C ILE A 277 -19.75 -3.51 11.95
N GLU A 278 -19.25 -4.74 11.95
CA GLU A 278 -18.96 -5.44 13.21
C GLU A 278 -17.45 -5.56 13.36
N MET A 279 -16.93 -4.93 14.38
CA MET A 279 -15.50 -4.92 14.68
C MET A 279 -15.17 -6.00 15.70
N HIS A 280 -13.87 -6.27 15.89
CA HIS A 280 -13.39 -7.31 16.80
C HIS A 280 -13.97 -8.66 16.42
N ALA A 281 -14.03 -8.90 15.10
CA ALA A 281 -14.61 -10.10 14.51
C ALA A 281 -13.57 -10.72 13.56
N THR A 282 -12.89 -11.74 14.04
CA THR A 282 -11.82 -12.40 13.28
C THR A 282 -12.43 -13.58 12.54
N VAL A 283 -12.59 -13.46 11.24
CA VAL A 283 -13.18 -14.53 10.42
C VAL A 283 -12.21 -15.69 10.38
N THR A 284 -12.70 -16.90 10.65
CA THR A 284 -11.88 -18.10 10.75
C THR A 284 -12.03 -19.01 9.55
N ARG A 285 -13.19 -19.00 8.88
CA ARG A 285 -13.36 -19.74 7.63
C ARG A 285 -14.66 -19.33 6.95
N VAL A 286 -14.70 -19.58 5.66
CA VAL A 286 -15.92 -19.44 4.86
C VAL A 286 -16.69 -20.75 4.95
N LEU A 287 -18.02 -20.65 5.02
CA LEU A 287 -18.92 -21.82 5.12
C LEU A 287 -19.58 -22.06 3.77
N PHE A 288 -19.71 -23.32 3.42
CA PHE A 288 -20.24 -23.74 2.13
C PHE A 288 -21.37 -24.76 2.31
N ASP A 289 -22.29 -24.79 1.33
CA ASP A 289 -23.25 -25.86 1.27
C ASP A 289 -22.67 -27.08 0.51
N ASP A 290 -23.47 -28.11 0.33
CA ASP A 290 -23.04 -29.35 -0.32
C ASP A 290 -22.68 -29.16 -1.80
N ASN A 291 -23.09 -28.04 -2.40
CA ASN A 291 -22.82 -27.73 -3.81
C ASN A 291 -21.67 -26.75 -3.96
N ASN A 292 -20.84 -26.60 -2.94
CA ASN A 292 -19.70 -25.68 -2.95
C ASN A 292 -20.12 -24.23 -3.17
N ARG A 293 -21.26 -23.85 -2.64
CA ARG A 293 -21.73 -22.47 -2.67
C ARG A 293 -21.46 -21.84 -1.31
N ALA A 294 -20.78 -20.69 -1.30
CA ALA A 294 -20.52 -19.95 -0.06
C ALA A 294 -21.84 -19.44 0.51
N ILE A 295 -22.10 -19.73 1.78
CA ILE A 295 -23.36 -19.38 2.44
C ILE A 295 -23.15 -18.49 3.67
N GLY A 296 -21.92 -18.23 4.06
CA GLY A 296 -21.65 -17.41 5.23
C GLY A 296 -20.23 -17.59 5.72
N VAL A 297 -19.98 -17.10 6.92
CA VAL A 297 -18.66 -17.24 7.54
C VAL A 297 -18.81 -17.59 9.02
N GLU A 298 -17.73 -18.18 9.54
CA GLU A 298 -17.53 -18.39 10.97
C GLU A 298 -16.50 -17.36 11.45
N TYR A 299 -16.72 -16.77 12.62
CA TYR A 299 -15.75 -15.83 13.17
C TYR A 299 -15.69 -15.94 14.68
N LEU A 300 -14.55 -15.50 15.22
CA LEU A 300 -14.33 -15.35 16.65
C LEU A 300 -14.56 -13.90 17.04
N LYS A 301 -15.36 -13.68 18.07
CA LYS A 301 -15.61 -12.34 18.58
C LYS A 301 -14.68 -12.08 19.74
N GLY A 302 -13.91 -11.00 19.65
CA GLY A 302 -12.99 -10.61 20.71
C GLY A 302 -11.95 -9.63 20.19
N GLU A 303 -11.38 -8.88 21.12
CA GLU A 303 -10.35 -7.90 20.81
C GLU A 303 -8.97 -8.58 20.82
N ARG A 304 -8.12 -8.18 19.87
CA ARG A 304 -6.70 -8.54 19.88
C ARG A 304 -6.47 -10.04 19.84
N LEU A 305 -7.19 -10.73 18.98
CA LEU A 305 -7.09 -12.19 18.88
C LEU A 305 -5.99 -12.65 17.93
N TYR A 306 -5.72 -11.86 16.88
CA TYR A 306 -4.79 -12.28 15.83
C TYR A 306 -3.36 -12.06 16.29
N LYS A 307 -2.47 -13.03 15.99
CA LYS A 307 -1.11 -13.02 16.58
C LYS A 307 -0.20 -11.96 15.96
N ALA A 308 -0.60 -11.29 14.89
CA ALA A 308 0.13 -10.12 14.41
C ALA A 308 -0.12 -8.90 15.30
N HIS A 309 -1.12 -8.94 16.15
CA HIS A 309 -1.41 -7.81 17.04
C HIS A 309 -0.34 -7.70 18.11
N SER A 310 0.01 -6.46 18.46
CA SER A 310 0.93 -6.22 19.57
C SER A 310 0.28 -6.62 20.88
N LEU A 311 1.11 -6.83 21.89
CA LEU A 311 0.65 -7.24 23.22
C LEU A 311 -0.12 -6.11 23.92
N PRO A 312 -1.05 -6.43 24.80
CA PRO A 312 -1.45 -7.78 25.16
C PRO A 312 -2.43 -8.38 24.17
N ARG A 313 -2.26 -9.66 23.87
CA ARG A 313 -3.19 -10.39 23.04
C ARG A 313 -4.18 -11.13 23.91
N ASN A 314 -5.35 -11.41 23.36
CA ASN A 314 -6.41 -12.13 24.05
C ASN A 314 -6.68 -13.45 23.35
N THR A 315 -7.48 -14.28 24.01
CA THR A 315 -8.05 -15.47 23.40
C THR A 315 -9.56 -15.37 23.49
N SER A 316 -10.24 -16.12 22.63
CA SER A 316 -11.70 -16.13 22.64
C SER A 316 -12.22 -17.51 22.28
N THR A 317 -13.30 -17.90 22.96
CA THR A 317 -14.08 -19.08 22.60
C THR A 317 -15.46 -18.70 22.08
N ASP A 318 -15.69 -17.41 21.84
CA ASP A 318 -16.98 -16.90 21.37
C ASP A 318 -17.06 -17.05 19.86
N VAL A 319 -17.40 -18.26 19.42
CA VAL A 319 -17.50 -18.61 17.99
C VAL A 319 -18.89 -18.22 17.50
N ARG A 320 -18.93 -17.49 16.40
CA ARG A 320 -20.19 -17.04 15.82
C ARG A 320 -20.26 -17.41 14.34
N VAL A 321 -21.47 -17.54 13.84
CA VAL A 321 -21.75 -17.83 12.43
C VAL A 321 -22.72 -16.77 11.93
N VAL A 322 -22.47 -16.26 10.73
CA VAL A 322 -23.40 -15.35 10.08
C VAL A 322 -23.55 -15.78 8.62
N LYS A 323 -24.74 -15.62 8.08
CA LYS A 323 -25.10 -16.11 6.75
C LYS A 323 -25.25 -14.96 5.77
N ALA A 324 -24.92 -15.25 4.52
CA ALA A 324 -25.11 -14.33 3.40
C ALA A 324 -26.03 -14.98 2.38
N SER A 325 -27.07 -14.26 1.95
CA SER A 325 -27.98 -14.83 0.97
C SER A 325 -27.44 -14.75 -0.45
N LYS A 326 -26.48 -13.85 -0.72
CA LYS A 326 -25.94 -13.70 -2.07
C LYS A 326 -24.47 -14.04 -2.17
N GLU A 327 -23.59 -13.32 -1.47
CA GLU A 327 -22.15 -13.57 -1.63
C GLU A 327 -21.37 -13.26 -0.37
N VAL A 328 -20.22 -13.95 -0.24
CA VAL A 328 -19.13 -13.60 0.68
C VAL A 328 -18.01 -13.03 -0.18
N ILE A 329 -17.41 -11.92 0.27
CA ILE A 329 -16.36 -11.23 -0.47
C ILE A 329 -15.15 -11.00 0.45
N UNK A 330 -14.15 -11.65 0.19
CA UNK A 330 -13.00 -11.61 1.00
C UNK A 330 -12.19 -10.41 0.59
N UNK A 331 -11.77 -9.55 1.38
CA UNK A 331 -11.02 -8.42 1.22
C UNK A 331 -10.03 -8.25 2.32
N UNK A 332 -9.33 -9.27 2.76
CA UNK A 332 -8.36 -9.27 3.79
C UNK A 332 -6.93 -9.00 3.33
N UNK A 333 -6.40 -8.67 2.36
CA UNK A 333 -5.13 -8.40 1.95
C UNK A 333 -4.40 -9.60 1.42
N ALA A 334 -3.05 -9.28 0.97
CA ALA A 334 -2.34 -10.35 0.29
C ALA A 334 -1.84 -11.46 1.22
N PHE A 335 -1.70 -11.19 2.47
CA PHE A 335 -1.29 -12.22 3.44
C PHE A 335 -2.49 -13.01 3.96
N ASN A 336 -3.56 -12.32 4.29
CA ASN A 336 -4.67 -12.96 5.00
C ASN A 336 -5.71 -13.58 4.08
N THR A 337 -5.87 -13.09 2.85
CA THR A 337 -6.84 -13.70 1.95
C THR A 337 -6.43 -15.12 1.57
N PRO A 338 -5.18 -15.39 1.17
CA PRO A 338 -4.83 -16.79 0.94
C PRO A 338 -4.90 -17.64 2.21
N GLN A 339 -4.57 -17.06 3.36
CA GLN A 339 -4.71 -17.79 4.61
C GLN A 339 -6.17 -18.22 4.83
N LEU A 340 -7.11 -17.30 4.65
CA LEU A 340 -8.53 -17.61 4.87
C LEU A 340 -9.05 -18.64 3.88
N LEU A 341 -8.62 -18.55 2.60
CA LEU A 341 -9.03 -19.54 1.62
C LEU A 341 -8.52 -20.93 2.01
N MET A 342 -7.25 -21.03 2.43
CA MET A 342 -6.71 -22.34 2.84
C MET A 342 -7.42 -22.88 4.07
N LEU A 343 -7.70 -22.03 5.06
CA LEU A 343 -8.45 -22.46 6.25
C LEU A 343 -9.86 -22.92 5.89
N SER A 344 -10.37 -22.47 4.75
CA SER A 344 -11.71 -22.82 4.27
C SER A 344 -11.70 -24.05 3.35
N GLY A 345 -10.52 -24.66 3.15
CA GLY A 345 -10.40 -25.85 2.33
C GLY A 345 -10.13 -25.56 0.86
N ILE A 346 -9.70 -24.35 0.51
CA ILE A 346 -9.42 -23.95 -0.86
C ILE A 346 -7.94 -23.58 -0.96
N GLY A 347 -7.16 -24.39 -1.64
CA GLY A 347 -5.73 -24.12 -1.76
C GLY A 347 -4.97 -25.34 -2.24
N PRO A 348 -3.64 -25.30 -2.13
CA PRO A 348 -2.82 -26.44 -2.54
C PRO A 348 -3.14 -27.67 -1.69
N ARG A 349 -3.46 -28.76 -2.36
CA ARG A 349 -3.88 -29.99 -1.69
C ARG A 349 -2.89 -30.45 -0.62
N GLU A 350 -1.60 -30.42 -0.95
CA GLU A 350 -0.59 -30.91 -0.01
C GLU A 350 -0.54 -30.06 1.27
N THR A 351 -0.66 -28.76 1.13
CA THR A 351 -0.68 -27.86 2.29
C THR A 351 -1.89 -28.14 3.16
N LEU A 352 -3.06 -28.28 2.53
CA LEU A 352 -4.29 -28.53 3.30
C LEU A 352 -4.20 -29.83 4.05
N GLN A 353 -3.71 -30.89 3.39
CA GLN A 353 -3.57 -32.20 4.03
C GLN A 353 -2.57 -32.16 5.18
N LYS A 354 -1.48 -31.43 5.01
CA LYS A 354 -0.46 -31.29 6.05
C LYS A 354 -1.05 -30.77 7.37
N PHE A 355 -2.02 -29.87 7.27
CA PHE A 355 -2.62 -29.24 8.45
C PHE A 355 -3.97 -29.84 8.82
N GLY A 356 -4.35 -30.96 8.21
CA GLY A 356 -5.57 -31.65 8.54
C GLY A 356 -6.84 -30.93 8.11
N ILE A 357 -6.76 -30.09 7.09
CA ILE A 357 -7.90 -29.34 6.59
C ILE A 357 -8.50 -30.12 5.42
N PRO A 358 -9.81 -30.45 5.49
CA PRO A 358 -10.45 -31.17 4.37
C PRO A 358 -10.36 -30.35 3.09
N VAL A 359 -9.94 -30.98 2.01
CA VAL A 359 -9.77 -30.32 0.72
C VAL A 359 -11.14 -30.16 0.07
N ARG A 360 -11.60 -28.93 -0.05
CA ARG A 360 -12.83 -28.64 -0.78
C ARG A 360 -12.51 -28.46 -2.26
N ILE A 361 -11.54 -27.62 -2.56
CA ILE A 361 -11.08 -27.37 -3.92
C ILE A 361 -9.55 -27.37 -3.90
N ASP A 362 -8.95 -28.19 -4.73
CA ASP A 362 -7.51 -28.19 -4.94
C ASP A 362 -7.18 -27.03 -5.89
N LEU A 363 -6.69 -25.94 -5.33
CA LEU A 363 -6.41 -24.73 -6.09
C LEU A 363 -4.98 -24.29 -5.80
N PRO A 364 -4.03 -24.84 -6.57
CA PRO A 364 -2.61 -24.71 -6.21
C PRO A 364 -2.06 -23.29 -6.26
N GLY A 365 -2.74 -22.36 -6.95
CA GLY A 365 -2.27 -20.99 -7.02
C GLY A 365 -2.46 -20.18 -5.74
N VAL A 366 -3.32 -20.63 -4.83
CA VAL A 366 -3.60 -19.87 -3.60
C VAL A 366 -2.30 -19.74 -2.79
N GLY A 367 -1.89 -18.51 -2.53
CA GLY A 367 -0.69 -18.22 -1.77
C GLY A 367 0.58 -18.17 -2.58
N GLN A 368 0.54 -18.53 -3.85
CA GLN A 368 1.71 -18.48 -4.74
C GLN A 368 1.74 -17.12 -5.44
N ASN A 369 2.84 -16.84 -6.15
CA ASN A 369 2.94 -15.62 -6.97
C ASN A 369 3.05 -14.34 -6.15
N LEU A 370 3.42 -14.42 -4.89
CA LEU A 370 3.58 -13.23 -4.04
C LEU A 370 4.61 -12.30 -4.64
N GLN A 371 4.22 -11.04 -4.83
CA GLN A 371 5.08 -10.02 -5.43
C GLN A 371 5.08 -8.77 -4.56
N ASP A 372 6.17 -8.01 -4.70
CA ASP A 372 6.33 -6.74 -4.02
C ASP A 372 7.29 -5.90 -4.85
N ARG A 373 7.47 -4.65 -4.46
CA ARG A 373 8.51 -3.78 -4.98
C ARG A 373 9.83 -4.15 -4.32
N TYR A 374 10.92 -3.67 -4.89
CA TYR A 374 12.18 -3.59 -4.17
C TYR A 374 12.44 -2.12 -3.85
N GLU A 375 12.71 -1.83 -2.61
CA GLU A 375 12.94 -0.46 -2.19
C GLU A 375 14.22 -0.39 -1.36
N VAL A 376 15.05 0.62 -1.63
CA VAL A 376 16.22 0.93 -0.79
C VAL A 376 16.30 2.44 -0.65
N GLY A 377 16.98 2.89 0.40
CA GLY A 377 17.21 4.32 0.59
C GLY A 377 18.67 4.67 0.40
N VAL A 378 18.91 5.78 -0.30
CA VAL A 378 20.20 6.46 -0.23
C VAL A 378 20.04 7.55 0.82
N ILE A 379 20.72 7.39 1.95
CA ILE A 379 20.45 8.18 3.14
C ILE A 379 21.60 9.15 3.37
N ASN A 380 21.28 10.45 3.37
CA ASN A 380 22.27 11.50 3.51
C ASN A 380 22.01 12.31 4.78
N ARG A 381 23.06 12.50 5.58
CA ARG A 381 23.02 13.42 6.70
C ARG A 381 23.55 14.79 6.22
N MET A 382 22.78 15.83 6.46
CA MET A 382 23.14 17.18 6.02
C MET A 382 24.03 17.86 7.06
N ASN A 383 24.70 18.91 6.64
CA ASN A 383 25.66 19.59 7.52
C ASN A 383 25.05 20.75 8.32
N PHE A 384 23.78 20.64 8.65
CA PHE A 384 23.08 21.59 9.50
C PHE A 384 22.26 20.80 10.53
N LYS A 385 21.71 21.49 11.53
CA LYS A 385 21.01 20.81 12.61
C LYS A 385 19.62 20.33 12.23
N ALA A 386 18.92 21.10 11.40
CA ALA A 386 17.57 20.75 11.00
C ALA A 386 17.20 21.49 9.73
N TRP A 387 16.40 20.83 8.89
CA TRP A 387 15.75 21.52 7.78
C TRP A 387 14.94 22.69 8.35
N GLU A 388 14.94 23.80 7.65
CA GLU A 388 14.24 25.00 8.14
C GLU A 388 12.75 24.71 8.37
N VAL A 389 12.12 23.96 7.47
CA VAL A 389 10.69 23.63 7.60
C VAL A 389 10.40 22.70 8.77
N LEU A 390 11.41 22.01 9.29
CA LEU A 390 11.26 21.08 10.41
C LEU A 390 11.74 21.67 11.74
N LYS A 391 12.08 22.95 11.75
CA LYS A 391 12.61 23.56 12.98
C LYS A 391 11.60 23.41 14.11
N GLY A 392 12.06 22.90 15.24
CA GLY A 392 11.24 22.69 16.42
C GLY A 392 10.34 21.49 16.39
N ALA A 393 10.35 20.72 15.29
CA ALA A 393 9.47 19.56 15.17
C ALA A 393 9.91 18.44 16.11
N HIS A 394 8.95 17.85 16.81
CA HIS A 394 9.19 16.59 17.51
C HIS A 394 8.09 15.59 17.20
N TYR A 395 7.25 15.89 16.22
CA TYR A 395 6.19 15.02 15.70
C TYR A 395 5.18 14.67 16.78
N GLY A 396 4.72 15.70 17.51
CA GLY A 396 3.73 15.55 18.56
C GLY A 396 3.08 16.87 18.92
N ARG A 397 2.05 16.79 19.73
CA ARG A 397 1.36 17.97 20.22
C ARG A 397 2.34 18.86 20.96
N GLY A 398 2.14 20.14 20.79
CA GLY A 398 2.94 21.14 21.48
C GLY A 398 4.13 21.66 20.67
N ASP A 399 4.46 21.03 19.54
CA ASP A 399 5.53 21.59 18.73
C ASP A 399 4.97 22.63 17.75
N PRO A 400 5.81 23.56 17.26
CA PRO A 400 5.30 24.63 16.42
C PRO A 400 4.72 24.16 15.08
N GLN A 401 5.20 23.06 14.56
CA GLN A 401 4.67 22.54 13.29
C GLN A 401 3.29 21.90 13.51
N PHE A 402 3.09 21.27 14.65
CA PHE A 402 1.77 20.74 15.00
C PHE A 402 0.78 21.88 15.18
N LYS A 403 1.20 22.96 15.82
CA LYS A 403 0.33 24.11 16.01
C LYS A 403 -0.16 24.67 14.68
N ASN A 404 0.75 24.81 13.71
CA ASN A 404 0.38 25.27 12.37
C ASN A 404 -0.64 24.34 11.73
N TRP A 405 -0.40 23.03 11.84
CA TRP A 405 -1.34 22.07 11.26
C TRP A 405 -2.69 22.10 11.94
N GLU A 406 -2.71 22.14 13.27
CA GLU A 406 -3.95 22.08 14.02
C GLU A 406 -4.81 23.33 13.81
N GLU A 407 -4.17 24.51 13.83
CA GLU A 407 -4.91 25.78 13.79
C GLU A 407 -5.29 26.22 12.38
N SER A 408 -4.44 25.93 11.39
CA SER A 408 -4.68 26.49 10.05
C SER A 408 -4.49 25.46 8.94
N ARG A 409 -4.26 24.19 9.28
CA ARG A 409 -4.01 23.14 8.29
C ARG A 409 -2.95 23.58 7.28
N SER A 410 -1.82 24.03 7.81
CA SER A 410 -0.72 24.54 7.00
C SER A 410 0.59 23.99 7.54
N GLY A 411 1.68 24.25 6.81
CA GLY A 411 3.00 23.87 7.24
C GLY A 411 3.40 22.47 6.77
N VAL A 412 4.57 22.05 7.24
CA VAL A 412 5.20 20.81 6.75
C VAL A 412 4.38 19.57 7.17
N TYR A 413 3.59 19.65 8.23
CA TYR A 413 2.82 18.49 8.65
C TYR A 413 1.64 18.17 7.73
N THR A 414 1.34 19.04 6.75
CA THR A 414 0.39 18.68 5.68
C THR A 414 1.02 17.70 4.70
N SER A 415 2.33 17.53 4.74
CA SER A 415 3.09 16.61 3.89
C SER A 415 3.32 15.29 4.60
N ASN A 416 3.54 14.25 3.83
CA ASN A 416 3.98 12.96 4.37
C ASN A 416 5.51 12.86 4.44
N GLY A 417 6.22 13.96 4.21
CA GLY A 417 7.67 14.01 4.22
C GLY A 417 8.30 13.96 2.84
N ALA A 418 7.57 13.53 1.83
CA ALA A 418 8.08 13.49 0.46
C ALA A 418 7.95 14.87 -0.17
N VAL A 419 9.05 15.42 -0.68
CA VAL A 419 9.02 16.76 -1.25
C VAL A 419 8.93 16.75 -2.77
N LEU A 420 9.47 15.72 -3.42
CA LEU A 420 9.29 15.54 -4.85
C LEU A 420 9.61 14.08 -5.21
N ALA A 421 9.25 13.71 -6.41
CA ALA A 421 9.54 12.38 -6.93
C ALA A 421 10.08 12.50 -8.34
N ILE A 422 10.87 11.52 -8.75
CA ILE A 422 11.36 11.39 -10.11
C ILE A 422 10.93 10.02 -10.62
N ILE A 423 10.20 10.02 -11.72
CA ILE A 423 9.81 8.78 -12.39
C ILE A 423 10.74 8.61 -13.57
N LYS A 424 11.34 7.42 -13.72
CA LYS A 424 12.22 7.17 -14.86
C LYS A 424 12.35 5.68 -15.13
N ARG A 425 12.88 5.35 -16.31
CA ARG A 425 13.26 3.97 -16.63
C ARG A 425 14.61 3.68 -15.99
N SER A 426 14.72 2.52 -15.36
CA SER A 426 15.97 2.11 -14.75
C SER A 426 17.03 1.76 -15.79
N LEU A 427 16.60 1.09 -16.85
CA LEU A 427 17.45 0.62 -17.93
C LEU A 427 16.84 1.06 -19.25
N GLU A 428 17.68 1.34 -20.24
CA GLU A 428 17.20 1.80 -21.54
C GLU A 428 16.22 0.83 -22.19
N LYS A 429 16.42 -0.47 -21.96
CA LYS A 429 15.56 -1.47 -22.59
C LYS A 429 14.18 -1.58 -21.97
N ARG A 430 13.93 -0.96 -20.83
CA ARG A 430 12.61 -1.01 -20.22
C ARG A 430 11.63 -0.18 -21.04
N LYS A 431 10.46 -0.75 -21.32
CA LYS A 431 9.43 -0.03 -22.05
C LYS A 431 8.71 0.96 -21.16
N LEU A 432 8.44 0.57 -19.91
CA LEU A 432 7.72 1.42 -18.96
C LEU A 432 8.70 2.01 -17.96
N PRO A 433 8.46 3.22 -17.48
CA PRO A 433 9.21 3.70 -16.31
C PRO A 433 8.98 2.75 -15.15
N ASP A 434 10.07 2.38 -14.51
CA ASP A 434 9.99 1.39 -13.44
C ASP A 434 10.68 1.84 -12.15
N LEU A 435 11.21 3.07 -12.11
CA LEU A 435 11.74 3.64 -10.89
C LEU A 435 10.90 4.84 -10.47
N PHE A 436 10.57 4.87 -9.19
CA PHE A 436 9.96 6.01 -8.54
C PHE A 436 10.90 6.38 -7.41
N CYS A 437 11.67 7.47 -7.62
CA CYS A 437 12.67 7.91 -6.66
C CYS A 437 12.13 9.15 -5.96
N PHE A 438 11.95 9.08 -4.65
CA PHE A 438 11.34 10.22 -3.97
C PHE A 438 12.20 10.69 -2.81
N ALA A 439 12.24 12.01 -2.65
CA ALA A 439 13.06 12.67 -1.65
C ALA A 439 12.27 12.87 -0.37
N LEU A 440 12.79 12.32 0.71
CA LEU A 440 12.17 12.41 2.03
C LEU A 440 13.04 13.23 2.96
N LEU A 441 12.44 14.17 3.66
CA LEU A 441 13.15 14.95 4.70
C LEU A 441 13.13 14.14 6.00
N ALA A 442 13.76 12.98 5.97
CA ALA A 442 13.75 12.03 7.08
C ALA A 442 14.89 11.04 6.91
N ASN A 443 15.23 10.37 8.01
CA ASN A 443 16.11 9.20 8.00
C ASN A 443 15.19 7.97 7.90
N PHE A 444 15.20 7.32 6.73
CA PHE A 444 14.28 6.20 6.51
C PHE A 444 15.00 5.02 5.84
N PRO A 445 15.50 4.07 6.63
CA PRO A 445 16.18 2.90 6.08
C PRO A 445 15.28 1.69 5.79
N GLY A 446 13.99 1.79 6.07
CA GLY A 446 13.05 0.67 5.99
C GLY A 446 12.45 0.39 7.35
N TYR A 447 11.89 -0.80 7.49
CA TYR A 447 11.09 -1.13 8.67
C TYR A 447 11.82 -2.06 9.62
N PHE A 448 11.86 -1.68 10.87
CA PHE A 448 12.28 -2.50 12.01
C PHE A 448 11.54 -1.96 13.24
N PRO A 449 11.36 -2.74 14.29
CA PRO A 449 10.61 -2.24 15.46
C PRO A 449 11.25 -0.96 15.99
N GLY A 450 10.44 0.08 16.10
CA GLY A 450 10.90 1.38 16.56
C GLY A 450 11.41 2.32 15.47
N TYR A 451 11.31 1.93 14.20
CA TYR A 451 11.86 2.75 13.11
C TYR A 451 11.28 4.16 13.08
N SER A 452 10.04 4.33 13.54
CA SER A 452 9.38 5.63 13.46
C SER A 452 10.04 6.68 14.36
N THR A 453 10.80 6.26 15.36
CA THR A 453 11.50 7.21 16.24
C THR A 453 12.56 8.00 15.50
N LEU A 454 13.10 7.46 14.41
CA LEU A 454 14.12 8.16 13.62
C LEU A 454 13.57 9.47 13.04
N THR A 455 12.27 9.54 12.80
CA THR A 455 11.66 10.74 12.22
C THR A 455 11.88 11.97 13.11
N ALA A 456 11.63 11.83 14.40
CA ALA A 456 11.79 12.95 15.32
C ALA A 456 13.24 13.15 15.77
N GLN A 457 14.02 12.07 15.78
CA GLN A 457 15.41 12.16 16.23
C GLN A 457 16.33 12.83 15.20
N HIS A 458 16.01 12.73 13.93
CA HIS A 458 16.89 13.15 12.85
C HIS A 458 16.20 14.15 11.94
N LEU A 459 16.36 15.45 12.25
CA LEU A 459 15.71 16.51 11.49
C LEU A 459 16.59 17.06 10.36
N ASN A 460 17.77 16.49 10.18
CA ASN A 460 18.76 16.96 9.19
C ASN A 460 19.12 15.87 8.19
N TYR A 461 18.15 15.05 7.80
CA TYR A 461 18.41 13.96 6.87
C TYR A 461 17.65 14.16 5.57
N LEU A 462 18.24 13.66 4.50
CA LEU A 462 17.61 13.58 3.19
C LEU A 462 17.78 12.15 2.70
N THR A 463 16.67 11.42 2.65
CA THR A 463 16.66 10.07 2.10
C THR A 463 16.03 10.11 0.72
N TRP A 464 16.77 9.60 -0.27
CA TRP A 464 16.18 9.29 -1.56
C TRP A 464 15.76 7.83 -1.53
N ALA A 465 14.46 7.59 -1.47
CA ALA A 465 13.93 6.24 -1.51
C ALA A 465 13.78 5.84 -2.98
N ILE A 466 14.39 4.74 -3.34
CA ILE A 466 14.35 4.20 -4.69
C ILE A 466 13.38 3.03 -4.68
N LEU A 467 12.26 3.21 -5.37
CA LEU A 467 11.23 2.17 -5.47
C LEU A 467 11.29 1.58 -6.87
N LYS A 468 11.63 0.29 -6.96
CA LYS A 468 11.66 -0.44 -8.23
C LYS A 468 10.32 -1.14 -8.41
N ALA A 469 9.57 -0.70 -9.41
CA ALA A 469 8.26 -1.24 -9.76
C ALA A 469 8.37 -2.22 -10.92
N HIS A 470 7.27 -2.89 -11.22
CA HIS A 470 7.17 -3.87 -12.30
C HIS A 470 8.27 -4.90 -12.21
N THR A 471 8.40 -5.46 -11.00
CA THR A 471 9.43 -6.47 -10.73
C THR A 471 9.15 -7.73 -11.53
N ASN A 472 10.23 -8.40 -11.93
CA ASN A 472 10.12 -9.67 -12.66
C ASN A 472 9.89 -10.86 -11.73
N ASN A 473 10.30 -10.74 -10.47
CA ASN A 473 10.25 -11.86 -9.53
C ASN A 473 8.81 -12.16 -9.11
N THR A 474 8.38 -13.39 -9.36
CA THR A 474 7.05 -13.86 -8.96
C THR A 474 7.13 -15.11 -8.08
N ALA A 475 8.29 -15.38 -7.49
CA ALA A 475 8.53 -16.63 -6.78
C ALA A 475 8.09 -16.62 -5.31
N GLY A 476 7.70 -15.48 -4.77
CA GLY A 476 7.30 -15.41 -3.38
C GLY A 476 6.04 -16.21 -3.08
N TYR A 477 5.83 -16.50 -1.80
CA TYR A 477 4.66 -17.29 -1.42
C TYR A 477 4.20 -16.97 0.00
N VAL A 478 2.93 -17.29 0.23
CA VAL A 478 2.28 -17.28 1.56
C VAL A 478 1.72 -18.68 1.76
N THR A 479 2.04 -19.30 2.91
CA THR A 479 1.48 -20.61 3.23
C THR A 479 1.12 -20.65 4.70
N LEU A 480 0.32 -21.63 5.08
CA LEU A 480 -0.10 -21.77 6.47
C LEU A 480 1.10 -22.15 7.35
N ARG A 481 1.14 -21.56 8.54
CA ARG A 481 2.05 -21.98 9.60
C ARG A 481 1.37 -23.05 10.45
N SER A 482 0.06 -22.97 10.59
CA SER A 482 -0.74 -23.91 11.37
C SER A 482 -2.19 -23.82 10.92
N ALA A 483 -3.05 -24.66 11.46
CA ALA A 483 -4.49 -24.58 11.23
C ALA A 483 -5.19 -23.59 12.18
N ASP A 484 -4.46 -22.99 13.08
CA ASP A 484 -5.01 -21.99 14.01
C ASP A 484 -5.30 -20.69 13.23
N PRO A 485 -6.56 -20.26 13.14
CA PRO A 485 -6.88 -19.06 12.36
C PRO A 485 -6.33 -17.77 12.98
N THR A 486 -5.91 -17.79 14.23
CA THR A 486 -5.30 -16.59 14.85
C THR A 486 -3.81 -16.52 14.62
N ASP A 487 -3.19 -17.58 14.08
CA ASP A 487 -1.76 -17.60 13.80
C ASP A 487 -1.46 -16.85 12.51
N THR A 488 -0.27 -16.25 12.43
CA THR A 488 0.13 -15.61 11.17
C THR A 488 0.61 -16.67 10.18
N PRO A 489 0.44 -16.42 8.88
CA PRO A 489 0.98 -17.35 7.90
C PRO A 489 2.48 -17.21 7.77
N HIS A 490 3.11 -18.17 7.11
CA HIS A 490 4.52 -18.09 6.75
C HIS A 490 4.63 -17.35 5.42
N ILE A 491 5.50 -16.32 5.37
CA ILE A 491 5.59 -15.41 4.22
C ILE A 491 7.05 -15.33 3.80
N ASN A 492 7.33 -15.62 2.52
CA ASN A 492 8.68 -15.50 1.98
C ASN A 492 8.63 -14.91 0.58
N PHE A 493 9.30 -13.77 0.41
CA PHE A 493 9.30 -13.08 -0.88
C PHE A 493 10.31 -13.62 -1.87
N ARG A 494 11.26 -14.43 -1.42
CA ARG A 494 12.27 -15.06 -2.26
C ARG A 494 12.99 -14.06 -3.16
N TYR A 495 13.70 -13.14 -2.52
CA TYR A 495 14.38 -12.07 -3.23
C TYR A 495 15.53 -12.57 -4.09
N PHE A 496 15.74 -11.92 -5.20
CA PHE A 496 16.94 -11.96 -6.04
C PHE A 496 17.40 -13.39 -6.33
N ASP A 497 18.51 -13.83 -5.70
CA ASP A 497 19.09 -15.15 -6.00
C ASP A 497 18.14 -16.31 -5.72
N GLU A 498 17.19 -16.12 -4.83
CA GLU A 498 16.21 -17.15 -4.51
C GLU A 498 14.92 -17.03 -5.31
N GLY A 499 14.80 -15.98 -6.12
CA GLY A 499 13.63 -15.75 -6.93
C GLY A 499 13.73 -16.37 -8.31
N ASN A 500 12.83 -15.93 -9.19
CA ASN A 500 12.79 -16.44 -10.56
C ASN A 500 13.10 -15.40 -11.62
N ASP A 501 13.69 -14.27 -11.24
CA ASP A 501 14.18 -13.29 -12.23
C ASP A 501 15.56 -13.72 -12.70
N THR A 502 15.59 -14.65 -13.63
CA THR A 502 16.86 -15.19 -14.13
C THR A 502 17.65 -14.17 -14.94
N SER A 503 17.00 -13.11 -15.43
CA SER A 503 17.71 -12.07 -16.15
C SER A 503 18.56 -11.19 -15.25
N GLY A 504 18.24 -11.12 -13.95
CA GLY A 504 18.92 -10.22 -13.01
C GLY A 504 18.52 -8.77 -13.16
N GLU A 505 17.51 -8.47 -13.97
CA GLU A 505 17.11 -7.08 -14.21
C GLU A 505 16.64 -6.35 -12.97
N ASP A 506 15.92 -7.05 -12.08
CA ASP A 506 15.42 -6.38 -10.88
C ASP A 506 16.57 -5.83 -10.06
N LEU A 507 17.59 -6.63 -9.86
CA LEU A 507 18.75 -6.20 -9.08
C LEU A 507 19.49 -5.07 -9.77
N GLU A 508 19.75 -5.20 -11.07
CA GLU A 508 20.46 -4.16 -11.82
C GLU A 508 19.69 -2.85 -11.84
N SER A 509 18.35 -2.93 -11.89
CA SER A 509 17.52 -1.74 -11.88
C SER A 509 17.69 -0.93 -10.60
N VAL A 510 17.75 -1.62 -9.46
CA VAL A 510 17.94 -0.91 -8.18
C VAL A 510 19.35 -0.32 -8.10
N VAL A 511 20.36 -1.06 -8.56
CA VAL A 511 21.73 -0.56 -8.59
C VAL A 511 21.82 0.70 -9.45
N GLU A 512 21.19 0.70 -10.63
CA GLU A 512 21.17 1.89 -11.48
C GLU A 512 20.46 3.05 -10.79
N GLY A 513 19.42 2.76 -10.01
CA GLY A 513 18.76 3.78 -9.22
C GLY A 513 19.69 4.42 -8.21
N ILE A 514 20.51 3.63 -7.52
CA ILE A 514 21.47 4.16 -6.56
C ILE A 514 22.50 5.05 -7.29
N LYS A 515 22.98 4.59 -8.43
CA LYS A 515 23.97 5.37 -9.20
C LYS A 515 23.35 6.68 -9.69
N PHE A 516 22.09 6.65 -10.13
CA PHE A 516 21.40 7.87 -10.53
C PHE A 516 21.29 8.86 -9.38
N ILE A 517 20.92 8.39 -8.20
CA ILE A 517 20.78 9.28 -7.04
C ILE A 517 22.15 9.85 -6.63
N ARG A 518 23.20 9.05 -6.72
CA ARG A 518 24.54 9.56 -6.42
C ARG A 518 24.96 10.67 -7.39
N GLU A 519 24.63 10.52 -8.67
CA GLU A 519 24.89 11.57 -9.65
C GLU A 519 24.07 12.82 -9.33
N LEU A 520 22.80 12.63 -8.99
CA LEU A 520 21.90 13.71 -8.66
C LEU A 520 22.37 14.51 -7.44
N THR A 521 22.94 13.84 -6.44
CA THR A 521 23.37 14.49 -5.20
C THR A 521 24.84 14.91 -5.22
N ARG A 522 25.53 14.70 -6.34
CA ARG A 522 26.98 14.95 -6.41
C ARG A 522 27.35 16.39 -6.04
N GLU A 523 26.63 17.36 -6.62
CA GLU A 523 26.93 18.76 -6.33
C GLU A 523 26.70 19.11 -4.86
N LEU A 524 25.66 18.56 -4.25
CA LEU A 524 25.39 18.79 -2.83
C LEU A 524 26.54 18.28 -1.97
N ARG A 525 27.10 17.12 -2.35
CA ARG A 525 28.27 16.60 -1.62
C ARG A 525 29.50 17.47 -1.84
N GLU A 526 29.74 17.87 -3.07
CA GLU A 526 30.93 18.68 -3.39
C GLU A 526 30.87 20.03 -2.74
N GLU A 527 29.70 20.61 -2.60
CA GLU A 527 29.52 21.90 -1.93
C GLU A 527 29.47 21.78 -0.41
N GLY A 528 29.51 20.57 0.11
CA GLY A 528 29.53 20.35 1.54
C GLY A 528 28.19 20.44 2.23
N LEU A 529 27.09 20.49 1.48
CA LEU A 529 25.75 20.52 2.07
C LEU A 529 25.37 19.16 2.63
N ILE A 530 25.84 18.09 1.98
CA ILE A 530 25.71 16.75 2.52
C ILE A 530 26.98 16.47 3.33
N ALA A 531 26.81 16.24 4.63
CA ALA A 531 27.95 15.92 5.49
C ALA A 531 28.46 14.50 5.23
N GLU A 532 27.52 13.57 5.01
CA GLU A 532 27.88 12.17 4.81
C GLU A 532 26.73 11.41 4.17
N GLU A 533 27.03 10.59 3.15
CA GLU A 533 26.09 9.58 2.68
C GLU A 533 26.25 8.40 3.62
N GLU A 534 25.28 8.21 4.50
CA GLU A 534 25.35 7.15 5.51
C GLU A 534 24.96 5.78 4.96
N GLN A 535 24.15 5.74 3.90
CA GLN A 535 23.70 4.49 3.28
C GLN A 535 23.54 4.74 1.79
N PRO A 536 24.10 3.89 0.91
CA PRO A 536 24.98 2.74 1.20
C PRO A 536 26.30 3.10 1.87
N GLY A 537 26.77 4.35 1.70
CA GLY A 537 28.03 4.80 2.26
C GLY A 537 29.11 4.91 1.18
N SER A 538 30.00 5.89 1.36
CA SER A 538 31.00 6.20 0.35
C SER A 538 32.01 5.07 0.11
N ALA A 539 32.10 4.12 1.04
CA ALA A 539 32.99 2.97 0.86
C ALA A 539 32.45 1.98 -0.17
N MET A 540 31.16 2.00 -0.48
CA MET A 540 30.57 1.07 -1.46
C MET A 540 30.50 1.75 -2.82
N GLN A 541 31.48 1.47 -3.68
CA GLN A 541 31.56 2.15 -4.98
C GLN A 541 31.36 1.22 -6.17
N SER A 542 31.81 -0.03 -6.07
CA SER A 542 31.72 -0.92 -7.22
C SER A 542 30.29 -1.44 -7.41
N ASP A 543 29.98 -1.80 -8.65
CA ASP A 543 28.68 -2.41 -8.93
C ASP A 543 28.46 -3.66 -8.09
N GLU A 544 29.50 -4.46 -7.89
CA GLU A 544 29.35 -5.68 -7.09
C GLU A 544 29.03 -5.37 -5.64
N GLU A 545 29.68 -4.34 -5.08
CA GLU A 545 29.37 -3.90 -3.72
C GLU A 545 27.93 -3.41 -3.61
N LEU A 546 27.48 -2.65 -4.61
CA LEU A 546 26.10 -2.15 -4.61
C LEU A 546 25.09 -3.28 -4.77
N ARG A 547 25.40 -4.30 -5.61
CA ARG A 547 24.51 -5.46 -5.72
C ARG A 547 24.34 -6.15 -4.38
N GLN A 548 25.46 -6.35 -3.67
CA GLN A 548 25.37 -7.03 -2.37
C GLN A 548 24.60 -6.16 -1.37
N PHE A 549 24.82 -4.84 -1.39
CA PHE A 549 24.06 -3.92 -0.55
C PHE A 549 22.56 -4.08 -0.80
N VAL A 550 22.15 -4.11 -2.06
CA VAL A 550 20.73 -4.24 -2.38
C VAL A 550 20.18 -5.58 -1.88
N LYS A 551 20.93 -6.66 -2.09
CA LYS A 551 20.51 -7.98 -1.59
C LYS A 551 20.34 -7.95 -0.07
N ASP A 552 21.22 -7.26 0.64
CA ASP A 552 21.21 -7.23 2.10
C ASP A 552 20.12 -6.33 2.66
N ARG A 553 19.73 -5.26 1.94
CA ARG A 553 18.95 -4.17 2.53
C ARG A 553 17.59 -3.92 1.91
N ALA A 554 17.29 -4.47 0.73
CA ALA A 554 16.03 -4.18 0.05
C ALA A 554 14.84 -4.65 0.87
N TRP A 555 13.74 -3.92 0.75
CA TRP A 555 12.53 -4.22 1.49
C TRP A 555 11.33 -3.81 0.63
N GLY A 556 10.12 -4.05 1.12
CA GLY A 556 8.91 -3.64 0.42
C GLY A 556 7.75 -3.47 1.37
N HIS A 557 6.63 -2.99 0.85
CA HIS A 557 5.42 -2.84 1.65
C HIS A 557 4.13 -2.90 0.79
N HIS A 558 4.23 -3.45 -0.42
CA HIS A 558 3.09 -3.54 -1.34
C HIS A 558 2.80 -4.99 -1.72
N ALA A 559 2.79 -5.89 -0.74
CA ALA A 559 2.50 -7.31 -0.96
C ALA A 559 1.22 -7.48 -1.79
N SER A 560 1.29 -8.39 -2.78
CA SER A 560 0.21 -8.51 -3.75
C SER A 560 0.27 -9.85 -4.46
N CYS A 561 -0.75 -10.14 -5.25
CA CYS A 561 -0.72 -11.17 -6.30
C CYS A 561 -0.86 -12.62 -5.83
N THR A 562 -1.23 -12.84 -4.57
CA THR A 562 -1.28 -14.19 -4.00
C THR A 562 -2.55 -14.98 -4.32
N CYS A 563 -3.54 -14.35 -4.96
CA CYS A 563 -4.76 -15.03 -5.42
C CYS A 563 -5.11 -14.47 -6.80
N PRO A 564 -4.25 -14.72 -7.80
CA PRO A 564 -4.32 -13.94 -9.04
C PRO A 564 -5.49 -14.28 -9.94
N ILE A 565 -6.00 -13.24 -10.57
CA ILE A 565 -6.91 -13.39 -11.71
C ILE A 565 -6.11 -13.98 -12.87
N GLY A 566 -6.72 -14.89 -13.61
CA GLY A 566 -6.07 -15.45 -14.78
C GLY A 566 -7.06 -16.09 -15.73
N ASN A 567 -6.50 -16.71 -16.74
CA ASN A 567 -7.27 -17.45 -17.72
C ASN A 567 -7.84 -18.71 -17.06
N ASP A 568 -9.07 -19.08 -17.41
CA ASP A 568 -9.72 -20.25 -16.84
C ASP A 568 -8.90 -21.53 -17.05
N ASP A 569 -8.10 -21.57 -18.11
CA ASP A 569 -7.26 -22.74 -18.43
C ASP A 569 -5.99 -22.80 -17.59
N ASP A 570 -5.62 -21.73 -16.91
CA ASP A 570 -4.40 -21.70 -16.12
C ASP A 570 -4.66 -22.33 -14.75
N PRO A 571 -4.03 -23.47 -14.43
CA PRO A 571 -4.26 -24.10 -13.13
C PRO A 571 -3.77 -23.27 -11.95
N MET A 572 -2.87 -22.29 -12.19
CA MET A 572 -2.38 -21.43 -11.13
C MET A 572 -3.25 -20.18 -10.93
N ALA A 573 -4.22 -19.91 -11.80
CA ALA A 573 -5.16 -18.82 -11.58
C ALA A 573 -6.11 -19.19 -10.44
N VAL A 574 -6.33 -18.24 -9.55
CA VAL A 574 -7.25 -18.44 -8.41
C VAL A 574 -8.62 -17.86 -8.73
N LEU A 575 -8.65 -16.76 -9.48
CA LEU A 575 -9.88 -16.00 -9.73
C LEU A 575 -10.14 -15.88 -11.23
N ARG A 576 -11.42 -15.76 -11.55
CA ARG A 576 -11.84 -15.34 -12.88
C ARG A 576 -11.79 -13.83 -12.98
N SER A 577 -11.99 -13.30 -14.18
CA SER A 577 -11.89 -11.86 -14.44
C SER A 577 -12.94 -11.05 -13.68
N ASP A 578 -14.01 -11.69 -13.22
CA ASP A 578 -15.04 -11.01 -12.43
C ASP A 578 -14.83 -11.21 -10.93
N PHE A 579 -13.62 -11.56 -10.52
CA PHE A 579 -13.21 -11.74 -9.12
C PHE A 579 -13.72 -13.01 -8.44
N ARG A 580 -14.50 -13.85 -9.13
CA ARG A 580 -15.00 -15.08 -8.53
C ARG A 580 -13.90 -16.10 -8.34
N VAL A 581 -13.94 -16.78 -7.18
CA VAL A 581 -12.98 -17.85 -6.88
C VAL A 581 -13.34 -19.08 -7.71
N LYS A 582 -12.35 -19.65 -8.38
CA LYS A 582 -12.58 -20.83 -9.24
C LYS A 582 -13.00 -22.03 -8.40
N GLY A 583 -13.96 -22.78 -8.91
CA GLY A 583 -14.40 -24.04 -8.31
C GLY A 583 -15.52 -23.92 -7.27
N VAL A 584 -15.85 -22.72 -6.85
CA VAL A 584 -16.95 -22.49 -5.91
C VAL A 584 -17.85 -21.41 -6.45
N SER A 585 -18.98 -21.19 -5.82
CA SER A 585 -19.87 -20.11 -6.19
C SER A 585 -20.12 -19.19 -5.01
N ASN A 586 -20.54 -17.98 -5.30
CA ASN A 586 -20.91 -16.94 -4.32
C ASN A 586 -19.74 -16.50 -3.45
N LEU A 587 -18.52 -16.61 -3.97
CA LEU A 587 -17.31 -16.17 -3.27
C LEU A 587 -16.42 -15.37 -4.22
N ARG A 588 -16.05 -14.15 -3.83
CA ARG A 588 -15.11 -13.32 -4.58
C ARG A 588 -14.00 -12.83 -3.67
N VAL A 589 -12.91 -12.41 -4.31
CA VAL A 589 -11.79 -11.74 -3.64
C VAL A 589 -11.56 -10.40 -4.34
N VAL A 590 -11.50 -9.32 -3.55
CA VAL A 590 -11.30 -7.98 -4.12
C VAL A 590 -10.30 -7.20 -3.25
N ASP A 591 -9.03 -7.54 -3.37
CA ASP A 591 -7.97 -6.84 -2.65
C ASP A 591 -6.67 -6.97 -3.45
N ALA A 592 -5.55 -6.59 -2.84
CA ALA A 592 -4.27 -6.58 -3.55
C ALA A 592 -3.84 -7.98 -4.03
N SER A 593 -4.42 -9.04 -3.49
CA SER A 593 -4.03 -10.38 -3.90
C SER A 593 -4.48 -10.74 -5.31
N VAL A 594 -5.43 -9.99 -5.89
CA VAL A 594 -6.06 -10.38 -7.16
C VAL A 594 -5.18 -10.13 -8.39
N PHE A 595 -4.19 -9.27 -8.29
CA PHE A 595 -3.41 -8.88 -9.46
C PHE A 595 -2.55 -10.04 -9.94
N PRO A 596 -2.53 -10.33 -11.26
CA PRO A 596 -1.57 -11.33 -11.75
C PRO A 596 -0.14 -10.83 -11.73
N LYS A 597 0.04 -9.51 -11.90
CA LYS A 597 1.32 -8.83 -11.74
C LYS A 597 1.11 -7.57 -10.93
N ILE A 598 2.08 -7.23 -10.11
CA ILE A 598 1.97 -6.06 -9.23
C ILE A 598 1.86 -4.78 -10.05
N PRO A 599 0.83 -3.95 -9.83
CA PRO A 599 0.59 -2.79 -10.70
C PRO A 599 1.30 -1.53 -10.20
N GLY A 600 1.75 -0.72 -11.16
CA GLY A 600 2.18 0.65 -10.91
C GLY A 600 3.30 0.80 -9.91
N PHE A 601 3.37 2.01 -9.32
CA PHE A 601 4.36 2.33 -8.30
C PHE A 601 3.80 2.16 -6.88
N PHE A 602 2.58 2.63 -6.65
CA PHE A 602 1.89 2.53 -5.36
C PHE A 602 0.59 1.79 -5.59
N ILE A 603 0.20 0.99 -4.62
CA ILE A 603 -0.82 0.00 -4.91
C ILE A 603 -2.24 0.42 -4.51
N VAL A 604 -2.38 1.41 -3.60
CA VAL A 604 -3.69 1.66 -3.01
C VAL A 604 -4.71 2.16 -4.03
N SER A 605 -4.29 3.03 -4.98
CA SER A 605 -5.24 3.51 -5.98
C SER A 605 -5.74 2.38 -6.87
N ALA A 606 -4.87 1.42 -7.21
CA ALA A 606 -5.31 0.26 -7.97
C ALA A 606 -6.31 -0.58 -7.18
N VAL A 607 -6.10 -0.73 -5.87
CA VAL A 607 -7.04 -1.49 -5.03
C VAL A 607 -8.39 -0.78 -4.93
N TYR A 608 -8.38 0.53 -4.74
CA TYR A 608 -9.64 1.29 -4.77
C TYR A 608 -10.35 1.12 -6.12
N MET A 609 -9.60 1.16 -7.21
CA MET A 609 -10.20 1.04 -8.56
C MET A 609 -10.85 -0.31 -8.75
N ILE A 610 -10.18 -1.40 -8.34
CA ILE A 610 -10.82 -2.71 -8.48
C ILE A 610 -12.01 -2.86 -7.53
N GLY A 611 -11.99 -2.17 -6.40
CA GLY A 611 -13.16 -2.14 -5.53
C GLY A 611 -14.36 -1.51 -6.23
N GLU A 612 -14.13 -0.38 -6.92
CA GLU A 612 -15.19 0.25 -7.70
C GLU A 612 -15.69 -0.67 -8.81
N LYS A 613 -14.74 -1.31 -9.52
CA LYS A 613 -15.09 -2.23 -10.59
C LYS A 613 -15.88 -3.43 -10.06
N ALA A 614 -15.43 -4.00 -8.95
CA ALA A 614 -16.11 -5.18 -8.39
C ALA A 614 -17.54 -4.86 -8.00
N ALA A 615 -17.77 -3.71 -7.38
CA ALA A 615 -19.13 -3.31 -7.05
C ALA A 615 -19.99 -3.19 -8.31
N ASP A 616 -19.43 -2.61 -9.36
CA ASP A 616 -20.14 -2.48 -10.63
C ASP A 616 -20.48 -3.86 -11.21
N VAL A 617 -19.52 -4.78 -11.22
CA VAL A 617 -19.72 -6.13 -11.75
C VAL A 617 -20.78 -6.88 -10.93
N ILE A 618 -20.76 -6.74 -9.61
CA ILE A 618 -21.74 -7.41 -8.73
C ILE A 618 -23.15 -6.86 -8.98
N LEU A 619 -23.26 -5.54 -9.12
CA LEU A 619 -24.57 -4.88 -9.25
C LEU A 619 -25.14 -4.99 -10.66
N ASN A 620 -24.28 -5.13 -11.67
CA ASN A 620 -24.67 -5.19 -13.08
C ASN A 620 -24.01 -6.39 -13.75
N PRO A 621 -24.44 -7.61 -13.37
CA PRO A 621 -23.77 -8.83 -13.85
C PRO A 621 -23.94 -9.08 -15.35
#